data_fd0b0f703b3ad3c0338547efe77e1bd5
#
_entry.id   fd0b0f703b3ad3c0338547efe77e1bd5
#
_cell.length_a   1.000
_cell.length_b   1.000
_cell.length_c   1.000
_cell.angle_alpha   90.00
_cell.angle_beta   90.00
_cell.angle_gamma   90.00
#
_symmetry.space_group_name_H-M   'P 1'
#
loop_
_entity.id
_entity.type
_entity.pdbx_description
1 polymer ?
#
loop_
_entity_poly.entity_id
_entity_poly.type
_entity_poly.pdbx_seq_one_letter_code
_entity_poly.pdbx_strand_id
1 'polypeptide(L)'
;IDPALLPDDIGTAGQTIAELAAEIGLVPEKVAVERNLEVVPRSTLHEAKLHDGDELEIVHFVGGGDHDDDSWTVAGRSFSSRLIVGTGKYRDFAQNAAAVEASGAEIVTVAVRRVNVSDPAAPMLTDFIDPKQITYLPNTAGCYTADDALRTLRLAREAGGWNLVKLEVLGEARTLYPDMRETLRATEVLAKEGFEL
;
A
#
# COMPACT_ATOMS: atom_id res chain seq x y z
N ILE A 1 6.71 4.26 -22.14
CA ILE A 1 8.03 4.57 -22.78
C ILE A 1 7.83 5.87 -23.54
N ASP A 2 8.77 6.82 -23.44
CA ASP A 2 8.74 8.05 -24.22
C ASP A 2 8.86 7.68 -25.71
N PRO A 3 7.87 8.01 -26.56
CA PRO A 3 7.90 7.68 -27.99
C PRO A 3 9.14 8.23 -28.72
N ALA A 4 9.78 9.27 -28.18
CA ALA A 4 11.02 9.85 -28.72
C ALA A 4 12.27 8.98 -28.53
N LEU A 5 12.18 7.91 -27.77
CA LEU A 5 13.30 6.98 -27.47
C LEU A 5 13.23 5.67 -28.27
N LEU A 6 12.20 5.49 -29.07
CA LEU A 6 12.08 4.31 -29.92
C LEU A 6 12.67 4.61 -31.31
N PRO A 7 13.49 3.70 -31.89
CA PRO A 7 13.90 3.82 -33.30
C PRO A 7 12.67 3.82 -34.22
N ASP A 8 12.75 4.55 -35.33
CA ASP A 8 11.64 4.72 -36.31
C ASP A 8 11.20 3.40 -37.00
N ASP A 9 11.90 2.28 -36.77
CA ASP A 9 11.69 0.97 -37.42
C ASP A 9 11.61 -0.18 -36.39
N ILE A 10 10.81 -0.05 -35.33
CA ILE A 10 10.58 -1.15 -34.40
C ILE A 10 9.36 -1.96 -34.83
N GLY A 11 9.58 -3.27 -34.96
CA GLY A 11 8.57 -4.25 -35.31
C GLY A 11 8.46 -4.45 -36.83
N THR A 12 8.52 -5.71 -37.22
CA THR A 12 8.33 -6.11 -38.61
C THR A 12 6.98 -6.78 -38.81
N ALA A 13 6.35 -6.54 -39.95
CA ALA A 13 5.10 -7.19 -40.30
C ALA A 13 5.26 -8.73 -40.18
N GLY A 14 4.34 -9.38 -39.51
CA GLY A 14 4.36 -10.82 -39.24
C GLY A 14 5.02 -11.24 -37.91
N GLN A 15 5.76 -10.35 -37.25
CA GLN A 15 6.22 -10.53 -35.87
C GLN A 15 5.03 -10.55 -34.91
N THR A 16 5.12 -11.30 -33.82
CA THR A 16 4.08 -11.27 -32.78
C THR A 16 4.26 -10.09 -31.82
N ILE A 17 3.19 -9.69 -31.17
CA ILE A 17 3.26 -8.61 -30.16
C ILE A 17 4.18 -9.00 -29.00
N ALA A 18 4.23 -10.27 -28.62
CA ALA A 18 5.13 -10.76 -27.58
C ALA A 18 6.61 -10.67 -28.00
N GLU A 19 6.94 -10.98 -29.28
CA GLU A 19 8.29 -10.83 -29.81
C GLU A 19 8.71 -9.36 -29.86
N LEU A 20 7.82 -8.46 -30.27
CA LEU A 20 8.07 -7.02 -30.23
C LEU A 20 8.32 -6.54 -28.80
N ALA A 21 7.49 -6.95 -27.85
CA ALA A 21 7.68 -6.58 -26.45
C ALA A 21 9.06 -7.01 -25.93
N ALA A 22 9.49 -8.23 -26.24
CA ALA A 22 10.81 -8.74 -25.88
C ALA A 22 11.95 -7.97 -26.56
N GLU A 23 11.80 -7.59 -27.83
CA GLU A 23 12.79 -6.81 -28.59
C GLU A 23 13.04 -5.44 -27.97
N ILE A 24 12.00 -4.79 -27.46
CA ILE A 24 12.13 -3.50 -26.75
C ILE A 24 12.46 -3.66 -25.25
N GLY A 25 12.85 -4.88 -24.82
CA GLY A 25 13.31 -5.15 -23.45
C GLY A 25 12.19 -5.29 -22.43
N LEU A 26 10.95 -5.51 -22.85
CA LEU A 26 9.81 -5.74 -21.98
C LEU A 26 9.50 -7.23 -21.85
N VAL A 27 8.97 -7.62 -20.69
CA VAL A 27 8.52 -8.98 -20.42
C VAL A 27 7.06 -9.10 -20.86
N PRO A 28 6.70 -9.94 -21.86
CA PRO A 28 5.34 -10.01 -22.42
C PRO A 28 4.26 -10.28 -21.37
N GLU A 29 4.59 -11.04 -20.32
CA GLU A 29 3.69 -11.36 -19.22
C GLU A 29 3.41 -10.17 -18.30
N LYS A 30 4.24 -9.13 -18.38
CA LYS A 30 4.16 -7.91 -17.53
C LYS A 30 3.67 -6.67 -18.28
N VAL A 31 3.16 -6.85 -19.50
CA VAL A 31 2.61 -5.73 -20.29
C VAL A 31 1.10 -5.87 -20.51
N ALA A 32 0.45 -4.74 -20.70
CA ALA A 32 -0.86 -4.65 -21.34
C ALA A 32 -0.68 -3.96 -22.68
N VAL A 33 -1.31 -4.46 -23.70
CA VAL A 33 -1.17 -3.94 -25.07
C VAL A 33 -2.54 -3.59 -25.63
N GLU A 34 -2.63 -2.40 -26.18
CA GLU A 34 -3.72 -1.96 -27.03
C GLU A 34 -3.21 -1.89 -28.47
N ARG A 35 -3.99 -2.40 -29.41
CA ARG A 35 -3.72 -2.29 -30.84
C ARG A 35 -4.92 -1.66 -31.53
N ASN A 36 -4.71 -0.55 -32.21
CA ASN A 36 -5.75 0.16 -32.96
C ASN A 36 -6.98 0.49 -32.08
N LEU A 37 -6.75 0.96 -30.84
CA LEU A 37 -7.76 1.29 -29.82
C LEU A 37 -8.52 0.06 -29.26
N GLU A 38 -8.02 -1.16 -29.48
CA GLU A 38 -8.60 -2.38 -28.90
C GLU A 38 -7.57 -3.09 -28.02
N VAL A 39 -7.99 -3.46 -26.81
CA VAL A 39 -7.13 -4.21 -25.87
C VAL A 39 -6.87 -5.62 -26.39
N VAL A 40 -5.61 -5.99 -26.55
CA VAL A 40 -5.20 -7.33 -26.93
C VAL A 40 -5.10 -8.21 -25.67
N PRO A 41 -5.89 -9.30 -25.55
CA PRO A 41 -5.81 -10.19 -24.40
C PRO A 41 -4.37 -10.73 -24.23
N ARG A 42 -3.88 -10.75 -22.99
CA ARG A 42 -2.51 -11.23 -22.69
C ARG A 42 -2.27 -12.65 -23.19
N SER A 43 -3.27 -13.52 -23.14
CA SER A 43 -3.19 -14.89 -23.62
C SER A 43 -2.93 -15.02 -25.13
N THR A 44 -3.19 -13.97 -25.90
CA THR A 44 -3.03 -13.98 -27.36
C THR A 44 -1.80 -13.22 -27.86
N LEU A 45 -1.01 -12.60 -26.98
CA LEU A 45 0.16 -11.80 -27.37
C LEU A 45 1.20 -12.60 -28.17
N HIS A 46 1.34 -13.91 -27.90
CA HIS A 46 2.24 -14.80 -28.61
C HIS A 46 1.71 -15.26 -29.98
N GLU A 47 0.43 -15.02 -30.27
CA GLU A 47 -0.24 -15.42 -31.53
C GLU A 47 -0.61 -14.20 -32.37
N ALA A 48 -0.84 -13.05 -31.74
CA ALA A 48 -1.26 -11.81 -32.40
C ALA A 48 -0.10 -11.23 -33.21
N LYS A 49 -0.19 -11.31 -34.55
CA LYS A 49 0.80 -10.82 -35.48
C LYS A 49 0.58 -9.34 -35.79
N LEU A 50 1.67 -8.62 -35.94
CA LEU A 50 1.70 -7.24 -36.38
C LEU A 50 1.46 -7.12 -37.88
N HIS A 51 0.77 -6.07 -38.30
CA HIS A 51 0.55 -5.69 -39.67
C HIS A 51 1.05 -4.25 -39.91
N ASP A 52 1.36 -3.94 -41.18
CA ASP A 52 1.75 -2.59 -41.52
C ASP A 52 0.64 -1.59 -41.16
N GLY A 53 1.01 -0.52 -40.47
CA GLY A 53 0.09 0.51 -40.05
C GLY A 53 -0.64 0.24 -38.72
N ASP A 54 -0.31 -0.87 -38.02
CA ASP A 54 -0.81 -1.08 -36.65
C ASP A 54 -0.25 -0.02 -35.70
N GLU A 55 -1.15 0.63 -34.94
CA GLU A 55 -0.80 1.50 -33.83
C GLU A 55 -0.85 0.69 -32.53
N LEU A 56 0.25 0.71 -31.76
CA LEU A 56 0.35 -0.04 -30.50
C LEU A 56 0.58 0.90 -29.34
N GLU A 57 -0.23 0.76 -28.30
CA GLU A 57 0.06 1.32 -26.98
C GLU A 57 0.47 0.16 -26.06
N ILE A 58 1.70 0.20 -25.55
CA ILE A 58 2.22 -0.82 -24.64
C ILE A 58 2.42 -0.19 -23.28
N VAL A 59 1.61 -0.62 -22.31
CA VAL A 59 1.71 -0.21 -20.92
C VAL A 59 2.49 -1.28 -20.15
N HIS A 60 3.66 -0.93 -19.70
CA HIS A 60 4.44 -1.76 -18.81
C HIS A 60 4.04 -1.47 -17.35
N PHE A 61 3.66 -2.50 -16.63
CA PHE A 61 3.45 -2.36 -15.20
C PHE A 61 4.81 -2.17 -14.52
N VAL A 62 5.16 -0.92 -14.25
CA VAL A 62 6.29 -0.56 -13.40
C VAL A 62 5.86 -0.76 -11.95
N GLY A 63 5.72 -2.01 -11.56
CA GLY A 63 5.31 -2.41 -10.23
C GLY A 63 5.98 -3.72 -9.84
N GLY A 64 6.90 -3.63 -8.91
CA GLY A 64 7.62 -4.78 -8.38
C GLY A 64 8.86 -5.10 -9.21
N GLY A 65 10.03 -4.73 -8.69
CA GLY A 65 11.30 -5.14 -9.26
C GLY A 65 11.37 -6.67 -9.41
N ASP A 66 12.05 -7.08 -10.45
CA ASP A 66 12.47 -8.45 -10.68
C ASP A 66 13.59 -8.78 -9.67
N HIS A 67 13.22 -8.89 -8.41
CA HIS A 67 14.12 -9.27 -7.32
C HIS A 67 13.49 -10.45 -6.59
N ASP A 68 14.28 -11.48 -6.38
CA ASP A 68 13.98 -12.61 -5.48
C ASP A 68 13.68 -12.15 -4.04
N ASP A 69 13.89 -10.86 -3.75
CA ASP A 69 13.58 -10.19 -2.49
C ASP A 69 12.69 -8.96 -2.74
N ASP A 70 11.37 -9.12 -2.68
CA ASP A 70 10.39 -8.03 -2.74
C ASP A 70 10.19 -7.35 -1.37
N SER A 71 11.19 -7.42 -0.50
CA SER A 71 11.16 -6.75 0.79
C SER A 71 11.21 -5.22 0.65
N TRP A 72 10.60 -4.53 1.58
CA TRP A 72 10.65 -3.08 1.69
C TRP A 72 10.90 -2.66 3.13
N THR A 73 11.45 -1.47 3.32
CA THR A 73 11.86 -1.01 4.63
C THR A 73 11.16 0.30 5.00
N VAL A 74 10.58 0.34 6.21
CA VAL A 74 10.04 1.56 6.82
C VAL A 74 10.43 1.60 8.29
N ALA A 75 10.84 2.77 8.78
CA ALA A 75 11.24 2.95 10.18
C ALA A 75 12.29 1.92 10.64
N GLY A 76 13.27 1.62 9.79
CA GLY A 76 14.32 0.63 10.07
C GLY A 76 13.85 -0.82 10.17
N ARG A 77 12.60 -1.12 9.84
CA ARG A 77 12.02 -2.48 9.83
C ARG A 77 11.82 -2.95 8.40
N SER A 78 12.18 -4.18 8.11
CA SER A 78 11.97 -4.81 6.79
C SER A 78 10.71 -5.68 6.81
N PHE A 79 9.96 -5.61 5.72
CA PHE A 79 8.70 -6.33 5.51
C PHE A 79 8.72 -7.01 4.15
N SER A 80 8.14 -8.19 4.05
CA SER A 80 7.93 -8.92 2.81
C SER A 80 6.55 -8.63 2.19
N SER A 81 5.56 -8.32 3.02
CA SER A 81 4.21 -7.97 2.57
C SER A 81 4.03 -6.45 2.48
N ARG A 82 3.56 -5.96 1.32
CA ARG A 82 3.17 -4.55 1.13
C ARG A 82 1.73 -4.26 1.58
N LEU A 83 1.01 -5.29 2.04
CA LEU A 83 -0.37 -5.16 2.48
C LEU A 83 -0.43 -4.71 3.93
N ILE A 84 -1.13 -3.61 4.18
CA ILE A 84 -1.46 -3.11 5.52
C ILE A 84 -2.96 -3.32 5.73
N VAL A 85 -3.33 -4.08 6.76
CA VAL A 85 -4.74 -4.42 7.04
C VAL A 85 -5.29 -3.59 8.19
N GLY A 86 -6.54 -3.14 8.03
CA GLY A 86 -7.28 -2.49 9.12
C GLY A 86 -7.87 -3.49 10.10
N THR A 87 -8.04 -3.08 11.36
CA THR A 87 -8.61 -3.93 12.42
C THR A 87 -10.04 -3.54 12.81
N GLY A 88 -10.66 -2.63 12.07
CA GLY A 88 -12.03 -2.18 12.33
C GLY A 88 -13.08 -2.98 11.57
N LYS A 89 -14.33 -3.01 12.13
CA LYS A 89 -15.52 -3.56 11.47
C LYS A 89 -15.57 -5.08 11.27
N TYR A 90 -14.70 -5.85 11.88
CA TYR A 90 -14.87 -7.28 11.99
C TYR A 90 -15.92 -7.62 13.05
N ARG A 91 -16.55 -8.78 12.93
CA ARG A 91 -17.55 -9.26 13.87
C ARG A 91 -16.97 -9.47 15.28
N ASP A 92 -15.74 -9.99 15.34
CA ASP A 92 -15.00 -10.28 16.55
C ASP A 92 -13.49 -10.30 16.29
N PHE A 93 -12.68 -10.37 17.34
CA PHE A 93 -11.21 -10.41 17.21
C PHE A 93 -10.68 -11.70 16.59
N ALA A 94 -11.38 -12.82 16.74
CA ALA A 94 -10.98 -14.08 16.11
C ALA A 94 -11.11 -14.00 14.58
N GLN A 95 -12.19 -13.40 14.07
CA GLN A 95 -12.36 -13.16 12.64
C GLN A 95 -11.29 -12.20 12.13
N ASN A 96 -10.96 -11.16 12.91
CA ASN A 96 -9.91 -10.22 12.56
C ASN A 96 -8.55 -10.92 12.45
N ALA A 97 -8.17 -11.72 13.45
CA ALA A 97 -6.93 -12.49 13.44
C ALA A 97 -6.84 -13.44 12.24
N ALA A 98 -7.92 -14.18 11.97
CA ALA A 98 -7.99 -15.07 10.79
C ALA A 98 -7.83 -14.32 9.47
N ALA A 99 -8.38 -13.10 9.35
CA ALA A 99 -8.23 -12.27 8.16
C ALA A 99 -6.78 -11.76 7.99
N VAL A 100 -6.12 -11.38 9.09
CA VAL A 100 -4.71 -10.95 9.07
C VAL A 100 -3.82 -12.12 8.64
N GLU A 101 -4.01 -13.30 9.24
CA GLU A 101 -3.26 -14.52 8.89
C GLU A 101 -3.46 -14.88 7.41
N ALA A 102 -4.70 -14.96 6.95
CA ALA A 102 -5.03 -15.32 5.57
C ALA A 102 -4.50 -14.31 4.54
N SER A 103 -4.36 -13.04 4.92
CA SER A 103 -3.85 -11.99 4.03
C SER A 103 -2.33 -11.97 3.89
N GLY A 104 -1.60 -12.60 4.79
CA GLY A 104 -0.14 -12.51 4.88
C GLY A 104 0.38 -11.10 5.22
N ALA A 105 -0.48 -10.22 5.75
CA ALA A 105 -0.07 -8.88 6.13
C ALA A 105 0.81 -8.92 7.38
N GLU A 106 1.86 -8.12 7.38
CA GLU A 106 2.81 -7.99 8.51
C GLU A 106 2.56 -6.71 9.32
N ILE A 107 1.66 -5.85 8.84
CA ILE A 107 1.28 -4.59 9.50
C ILE A 107 -0.23 -4.52 9.62
N VAL A 108 -0.71 -4.16 10.83
CA VAL A 108 -2.12 -3.86 11.08
C VAL A 108 -2.30 -2.46 11.62
N THR A 109 -3.30 -1.72 11.09
CA THR A 109 -3.63 -0.40 11.64
C THR A 109 -4.62 -0.53 12.80
N VAL A 110 -4.41 0.24 13.86
CA VAL A 110 -5.25 0.24 15.06
C VAL A 110 -5.69 1.66 15.40
N ALA A 111 -7.01 1.89 15.44
CA ALA A 111 -7.54 3.17 15.91
C ALA A 111 -7.46 3.22 17.44
N VAL A 112 -6.51 3.98 17.99
CA VAL A 112 -6.25 4.05 19.43
C VAL A 112 -7.49 4.44 20.22
N ARG A 113 -8.29 5.39 19.72
CA ARG A 113 -9.54 5.85 20.37
C ARG A 113 -10.62 4.76 20.47
N ARG A 114 -10.48 3.65 19.77
CA ARG A 114 -11.42 2.51 19.79
C ARG A 114 -10.97 1.37 20.68
N VAL A 115 -9.76 1.46 21.24
CA VAL A 115 -9.27 0.45 22.19
C VAL A 115 -10.04 0.62 23.50
N ASN A 116 -10.63 -0.47 23.99
CA ASN A 116 -11.31 -0.46 25.29
C ASN A 116 -10.26 -0.43 26.40
N VAL A 117 -10.14 0.72 27.05
CA VAL A 117 -9.26 0.91 28.22
C VAL A 117 -10.04 0.89 29.54
N SER A 118 -11.38 0.69 29.47
CA SER A 118 -12.28 0.84 30.61
C SER A 118 -12.50 -0.46 31.37
N ASP A 119 -12.32 -1.62 30.74
CA ASP A 119 -12.50 -2.91 31.34
C ASP A 119 -11.23 -3.77 31.16
N PRO A 120 -10.41 -3.92 32.19
CA PRO A 120 -9.19 -4.74 32.14
C PRO A 120 -9.45 -6.24 31.92
N ALA A 121 -10.68 -6.71 32.13
CA ALA A 121 -11.05 -8.11 31.93
C ALA A 121 -11.59 -8.39 30.52
N ALA A 122 -11.86 -7.35 29.72
CA ALA A 122 -12.30 -7.52 28.34
C ALA A 122 -11.14 -8.00 27.45
N PRO A 123 -11.40 -8.93 26.53
CA PRO A 123 -10.39 -9.36 25.57
C PRO A 123 -9.82 -8.19 24.78
N MET A 124 -8.51 -8.17 24.58
CA MET A 124 -7.81 -7.18 23.79
C MET A 124 -7.45 -7.75 22.41
N LEU A 125 -7.29 -6.88 21.43
CA LEU A 125 -6.82 -7.31 20.11
C LEU A 125 -5.47 -8.03 20.17
N THR A 126 -4.60 -7.63 21.10
CA THR A 126 -3.28 -8.20 21.34
C THR A 126 -3.32 -9.65 21.87
N ASP A 127 -4.47 -10.12 22.37
CA ASP A 127 -4.65 -11.51 22.78
C ASP A 127 -4.88 -12.43 21.56
N PHE A 128 -5.24 -11.87 20.41
CA PHE A 128 -5.56 -12.59 19.18
C PHE A 128 -4.53 -12.37 18.08
N ILE A 129 -3.92 -11.20 18.00
CA ILE A 129 -2.88 -10.84 17.03
C ILE A 129 -1.62 -10.50 17.84
N ASP A 130 -0.64 -11.40 17.82
CA ASP A 130 0.59 -11.23 18.60
C ASP A 130 1.42 -10.03 18.10
N PRO A 131 1.64 -8.98 18.92
CA PRO A 131 2.43 -7.82 18.55
C PRO A 131 3.93 -8.11 18.36
N LYS A 132 4.39 -9.33 18.70
CA LYS A 132 5.76 -9.77 18.40
C LYS A 132 5.91 -10.28 16.97
N GLN A 133 4.81 -10.70 16.34
CA GLN A 133 4.79 -11.23 14.97
C GLN A 133 4.27 -10.18 13.98
N ILE A 134 3.27 -9.40 14.39
CA ILE A 134 2.60 -8.41 13.55
C ILE A 134 2.91 -7.00 14.05
N THR A 135 3.35 -6.14 13.18
CA THR A 135 3.60 -4.74 13.50
C THR A 135 2.28 -3.99 13.65
N TYR A 136 2.07 -3.44 14.84
CA TYR A 136 0.95 -2.56 15.11
C TYR A 136 1.28 -1.14 14.65
N LEU A 137 0.38 -0.55 13.86
CA LEU A 137 0.46 0.81 13.36
C LEU A 137 -0.71 1.62 13.94
N PRO A 138 -0.58 2.17 15.16
CA PRO A 138 -1.61 2.99 15.76
C PRO A 138 -1.91 4.22 14.91
N ASN A 139 -3.18 4.58 14.82
CA ASN A 139 -3.61 5.74 14.05
C ASN A 139 -4.47 6.70 14.88
N THR A 140 -4.55 7.93 14.39
CA THR A 140 -5.31 9.02 14.98
C THR A 140 -6.68 9.22 14.33
N ALA A 141 -7.28 8.15 13.82
CA ALA A 141 -8.59 8.22 13.19
C ALA A 141 -9.63 8.87 14.12
N GLY A 142 -10.28 9.90 13.61
CA GLY A 142 -11.27 10.69 14.36
C GLY A 142 -10.70 11.80 15.23
N CYS A 143 -9.43 12.17 15.08
CA CYS A 143 -8.86 13.39 15.65
C CYS A 143 -9.09 14.57 14.70
N TYR A 144 -9.55 15.70 15.25
CA TYR A 144 -9.87 16.92 14.50
C TYR A 144 -8.94 18.10 14.84
N THR A 145 -8.01 17.89 15.76
CA THR A 145 -6.98 18.88 16.11
C THR A 145 -5.64 18.20 16.29
N ALA A 146 -4.54 18.93 16.10
CA ALA A 146 -3.20 18.44 16.39
C ALA A 146 -3.07 17.98 17.84
N ASP A 147 -3.63 18.73 18.78
CA ASP A 147 -3.54 18.41 20.22
C ASP A 147 -4.23 17.08 20.55
N ASP A 148 -5.37 16.77 19.89
CA ASP A 148 -6.03 15.47 20.03
C ASP A 148 -5.17 14.33 19.46
N ALA A 149 -4.55 14.55 18.30
CA ALA A 149 -3.67 13.56 17.67
C ALA A 149 -2.41 13.31 18.54
N LEU A 150 -1.77 14.37 19.03
CA LEU A 150 -0.62 14.28 19.94
C LEU A 150 -0.95 13.47 21.19
N ARG A 151 -2.04 13.81 21.85
CA ARG A 151 -2.49 13.08 23.05
C ARG A 151 -2.76 11.62 22.75
N THR A 152 -3.42 11.32 21.63
CA THR A 152 -3.78 9.97 21.22
C THR A 152 -2.54 9.12 20.99
N LEU A 153 -1.53 9.63 20.28
CA LEU A 153 -0.31 8.88 19.97
C LEU A 153 0.62 8.73 21.17
N ARG A 154 0.69 9.74 22.04
CA ARG A 154 1.41 9.61 23.32
C ARG A 154 0.79 8.51 24.20
N LEU A 155 -0.54 8.40 24.24
CA LEU A 155 -1.22 7.30 24.93
C LEU A 155 -0.91 5.94 24.29
N ALA A 156 -0.86 5.87 22.96
CA ALA A 156 -0.47 4.64 22.26
C ALA A 156 0.94 4.20 22.64
N ARG A 157 1.90 5.12 22.69
CA ARG A 157 3.27 4.86 23.12
C ARG A 157 3.36 4.36 24.57
N GLU A 158 2.64 5.01 25.48
CA GLU A 158 2.58 4.57 26.88
C GLU A 158 1.95 3.18 27.03
N ALA A 159 0.92 2.87 26.24
CA ALA A 159 0.19 1.61 26.35
C ALA A 159 0.95 0.42 25.74
N GLY A 160 1.68 0.61 24.65
CA GLY A 160 2.27 -0.49 23.87
C GLY A 160 3.70 -0.25 23.38
N GLY A 161 4.33 0.85 23.72
CA GLY A 161 5.67 1.19 23.27
C GLY A 161 5.75 1.53 21.77
N TRP A 162 4.61 1.78 21.11
CA TRP A 162 4.55 1.99 19.67
C TRP A 162 5.01 3.40 19.28
N ASN A 163 6.10 3.46 18.53
CA ASN A 163 6.66 4.71 17.98
C ASN A 163 6.35 4.89 16.49
N LEU A 164 6.22 3.79 15.73
CA LEU A 164 5.75 3.83 14.35
C LEU A 164 4.23 4.02 14.34
N VAL A 165 3.74 5.12 13.75
CA VAL A 165 2.35 5.53 13.85
C VAL A 165 1.82 6.11 12.55
N LYS A 166 0.51 6.01 12.33
CA LYS A 166 -0.17 6.64 11.20
C LYS A 166 -0.93 7.88 11.66
N LEU A 167 -0.36 9.05 11.39
CA LEU A 167 -0.95 10.33 11.74
C LEU A 167 -1.97 10.79 10.69
N GLU A 168 -3.14 11.20 11.15
CA GLU A 168 -4.10 12.00 10.38
C GLU A 168 -4.77 13.01 11.30
N VAL A 169 -5.06 14.21 10.81
CA VAL A 169 -5.94 15.18 11.47
C VAL A 169 -7.03 15.57 10.49
N LEU A 170 -8.29 15.33 10.87
CA LEU A 170 -9.45 15.59 10.02
C LEU A 170 -9.85 17.07 10.10
N GLY A 171 -10.16 17.68 8.97
CA GLY A 171 -10.68 19.05 8.90
C GLY A 171 -12.19 19.11 8.76
N GLU A 172 -12.81 18.07 8.17
CA GLU A 172 -14.25 18.07 7.89
C GLU A 172 -14.85 16.68 8.08
N ALA A 173 -15.93 16.60 8.88
CA ALA A 173 -16.51 15.34 9.34
C ALA A 173 -17.26 14.54 8.25
N ARG A 174 -17.78 15.18 7.21
CA ARG A 174 -18.57 14.53 6.15
C ARG A 174 -17.70 13.95 5.06
N THR A 175 -16.66 14.69 4.67
CA THR A 175 -15.75 14.33 3.59
C THR A 175 -14.51 13.60 4.10
N LEU A 176 -14.19 13.75 5.37
CA LEU A 176 -12.97 13.26 6.01
C LEU A 176 -11.68 13.84 5.38
N TYR A 177 -11.79 15.00 4.72
CA TYR A 177 -10.61 15.69 4.22
C TYR A 177 -9.70 16.12 5.36
N PRO A 178 -8.38 15.98 5.20
CA PRO A 178 -7.43 16.32 6.25
C PRO A 178 -7.32 17.83 6.46
N ASP A 179 -7.09 18.24 7.69
CA ASP A 179 -6.54 19.56 8.02
C ASP A 179 -5.01 19.49 7.88
N MET A 180 -4.51 20.00 6.76
CA MET A 180 -3.07 19.93 6.45
C MET A 180 -2.22 20.76 7.42
N ARG A 181 -2.74 21.88 7.95
CA ARG A 181 -1.99 22.72 8.89
C ARG A 181 -1.84 22.03 10.24
N GLU A 182 -2.93 21.49 10.75
CA GLU A 182 -2.92 20.72 11.99
C GLU A 182 -2.12 19.42 11.86
N THR A 183 -2.20 18.75 10.69
CA THR A 183 -1.39 17.56 10.40
C THR A 183 0.11 17.89 10.44
N LEU A 184 0.56 18.95 9.75
CA LEU A 184 1.96 19.38 9.75
C LEU A 184 2.44 19.80 11.14
N ARG A 185 1.60 20.53 11.90
CA ARG A 185 1.90 20.91 13.29
C ARG A 185 2.12 19.67 14.17
N ALA A 186 1.23 18.69 14.08
CA ALA A 186 1.36 17.44 14.83
C ALA A 186 2.59 16.65 14.40
N THR A 187 2.87 16.57 13.09
CA THR A 187 4.06 15.91 12.55
C THR A 187 5.34 16.50 13.12
N GLU A 188 5.47 17.82 13.13
CA GLU A 188 6.67 18.49 13.66
C GLU A 188 6.93 18.15 15.13
N VAL A 189 5.88 18.15 15.94
CA VAL A 189 5.99 17.85 17.38
C VAL A 189 6.34 16.37 17.60
N LEU A 190 5.62 15.45 16.93
CA LEU A 190 5.83 14.02 17.11
C LEU A 190 7.21 13.57 16.60
N ALA A 191 7.70 14.12 15.50
CA ALA A 191 9.03 13.82 14.98
C ALA A 191 10.11 14.24 16.00
N LYS A 192 9.98 15.42 16.63
CA LYS A 192 10.88 15.86 17.69
C LYS A 192 10.83 14.97 18.94
N GLU A 193 9.71 14.33 19.19
CA GLU A 193 9.51 13.37 20.28
C GLU A 193 9.99 11.95 19.95
N GLY A 194 10.52 11.72 18.74
CA GLY A 194 11.05 10.44 18.29
C GLY A 194 10.00 9.45 17.80
N PHE A 195 8.83 9.94 17.38
CA PHE A 195 7.88 9.12 16.63
C PHE A 195 8.33 8.96 15.18
N GLU A 196 8.04 7.80 14.62
CA GLU A 196 8.19 7.43 13.21
C GLU A 196 6.80 7.56 12.53
N LEU A 197 6.68 8.45 11.51
CA LEU A 197 5.40 8.91 10.97
C LEU A 197 5.22 8.51 9.50
#